data_ad7145aac946eb188f13d26f89c8e059
#
_entry.id   ad7145aac946eb188f13d26f89c8e059
#
_cell.length_a   1.000
_cell.length_b   1.000
_cell.length_c   1.000
_cell.angle_alpha   90.00
_cell.angle_beta   90.00
_cell.angle_gamma   90.00
#
_symmetry.space_group_name_H-M   'P 1'
#
loop_
_entity.id
_entity.type
_entity.pdbx_description
1 polymer ?
#
loop_
_entity_poly.entity_id
_entity_poly.type
_entity_poly.pdbx_seq_one_letter_code
_entity_poly.pdbx_strand_id
1 'polypeptide(L)'
;SACNETDNLVLKSPDGKIQLTVTENDNTISYAVNKENAAMILPSKLGFILEHEDSLNHFVIKGTERSSLDETWEQPWGESRYVRNHYNELKVLLQETDGKRKLNVIFRLFNDGIGYRYEFPQQESMDSLVIMSEETEFRMSGTHKAWWIPASDPYYECIATFSPINELDTVRTPLTMETAEGK
;
A
#
# COMPACT_ATOMS: atom_id res chain seq x y z
N SER A 1 8.72 23.28 -25.63
CA SER A 1 7.75 23.13 -24.53
C SER A 1 7.41 21.65 -24.44
N ALA A 2 8.14 20.91 -23.58
CA ALA A 2 7.75 19.56 -23.22
C ALA A 2 6.70 19.70 -22.12
N CYS A 3 5.44 19.41 -22.42
CA CYS A 3 4.46 19.08 -21.39
C CYS A 3 4.97 17.83 -20.67
N ASN A 4 5.32 17.97 -19.41
CA ASN A 4 5.39 16.84 -18.50
C ASN A 4 3.94 16.37 -18.30
N GLU A 5 3.48 15.45 -19.14
CA GLU A 5 2.37 14.59 -18.79
C GLU A 5 2.88 13.72 -17.63
N THR A 6 2.40 14.00 -16.46
CA THR A 6 2.49 13.08 -15.31
C THR A 6 1.75 11.82 -15.73
N ASP A 7 2.49 10.81 -16.22
CA ASP A 7 1.92 9.51 -16.58
C ASP A 7 1.38 8.86 -15.28
N ASN A 8 0.10 9.11 -15.03
CA ASN A 8 -0.61 8.46 -13.93
C ASN A 8 -0.69 6.95 -14.24
N LEU A 9 0.02 6.16 -13.45
CA LEU A 9 -0.03 4.72 -13.58
C LEU A 9 -1.30 4.19 -12.92
N VAL A 10 -2.20 3.64 -13.72
CA VAL A 10 -3.47 3.09 -13.25
C VAL A 10 -3.44 1.57 -13.30
N LEU A 11 -3.85 0.94 -12.20
CA LEU A 11 -4.15 -0.50 -12.09
C LEU A 11 -5.61 -0.67 -11.70
N LYS A 12 -6.30 -1.66 -12.28
CA LYS A 12 -7.69 -2.00 -11.92
C LYS A 12 -7.76 -3.44 -11.41
N SER A 13 -8.70 -3.69 -10.49
CA SER A 13 -9.09 -5.06 -10.12
C SER A 13 -9.61 -5.83 -11.33
N PRO A 14 -9.64 -7.18 -11.30
CA PRO A 14 -10.16 -7.98 -12.39
C PRO A 14 -11.60 -7.61 -12.80
N ASP A 15 -12.46 -7.25 -11.85
CA ASP A 15 -13.82 -6.78 -12.11
C ASP A 15 -13.94 -5.28 -12.44
N GLY A 16 -12.81 -4.56 -12.37
CA GLY A 16 -12.73 -3.12 -12.68
C GLY A 16 -13.28 -2.18 -11.61
N LYS A 17 -13.77 -2.67 -10.47
CA LYS A 17 -14.41 -1.85 -9.44
C LYS A 17 -13.43 -1.13 -8.53
N ILE A 18 -12.28 -1.72 -8.27
CA ILE A 18 -11.20 -1.09 -7.50
C ILE A 18 -10.17 -0.57 -8.48
N GLN A 19 -9.77 0.67 -8.29
CA GLN A 19 -8.74 1.34 -9.08
C GLN A 19 -7.69 1.93 -8.18
N LEU A 20 -6.44 1.59 -8.44
CA LEU A 20 -5.26 2.22 -7.84
C LEU A 20 -4.62 3.14 -8.88
N THR A 21 -4.21 4.31 -8.44
CA THR A 21 -3.44 5.27 -9.24
C THR A 21 -2.13 5.56 -8.52
N VAL A 22 -1.01 5.37 -9.19
CA VAL A 22 0.31 5.77 -8.69
C VAL A 22 0.73 7.04 -9.41
N THR A 23 1.22 8.00 -8.67
CA THR A 23 1.62 9.32 -9.18
C THR A 23 3.02 9.64 -8.68
N GLU A 24 3.85 10.17 -9.57
CA GLU A 24 5.11 10.82 -9.23
C GLU A 24 4.90 12.34 -9.31
N ASN A 25 5.21 13.05 -8.22
CA ASN A 25 5.19 14.51 -8.18
C ASN A 25 6.35 15.01 -7.33
N ASP A 26 7.21 15.87 -7.89
CA ASP A 26 8.39 16.42 -7.21
C ASP A 26 9.23 15.33 -6.52
N ASN A 27 9.51 14.25 -7.26
CA ASN A 27 10.27 13.08 -6.78
C ASN A 27 9.62 12.32 -5.60
N THR A 28 8.36 12.60 -5.31
CA THR A 28 7.59 11.88 -4.29
C THR A 28 6.61 10.94 -4.98
N ILE A 29 6.66 9.68 -4.61
CA ILE A 29 5.70 8.69 -5.09
C ILE A 29 4.53 8.65 -4.13
N SER A 30 3.34 8.71 -4.68
CA SER A 30 2.09 8.53 -3.94
C SER A 30 1.17 7.54 -4.65
N TYR A 31 0.28 6.93 -3.89
CA TYR A 31 -0.78 6.08 -4.42
C TYR A 31 -2.13 6.54 -3.88
N ALA A 32 -3.17 6.31 -4.65
CA ALA A 32 -4.56 6.55 -4.26
C ALA A 32 -5.43 5.38 -4.71
N VAL A 33 -6.50 5.11 -3.97
CA VAL A 33 -7.41 3.99 -4.25
C VAL A 33 -8.85 4.49 -4.29
N ASN A 34 -9.55 4.15 -5.37
CA ASN A 34 -10.98 4.37 -5.53
C ASN A 34 -11.70 3.02 -5.62
N LYS A 35 -12.90 2.95 -5.08
CA LYS A 35 -13.83 1.82 -5.26
C LYS A 35 -15.13 2.35 -5.83
N GLU A 36 -15.56 1.82 -7.00
CA GLU A 36 -16.78 2.24 -7.69
C GLU A 36 -16.88 3.77 -7.87
N ASN A 37 -15.75 4.41 -8.23
CA ASN A 37 -15.54 5.86 -8.37
C ASN A 37 -15.58 6.67 -7.06
N ALA A 38 -15.78 6.06 -5.90
CA ALA A 38 -15.63 6.72 -4.60
C ALA A 38 -14.18 6.62 -4.13
N ALA A 39 -13.62 7.72 -3.64
CA ALA A 39 -12.29 7.71 -3.04
C ALA A 39 -12.32 6.92 -1.73
N MET A 40 -11.40 5.97 -1.57
CA MET A 40 -11.20 5.20 -0.34
C MET A 40 -9.90 5.61 0.36
N ILE A 41 -8.82 5.65 -0.40
CA ILE A 41 -7.52 6.13 0.06
C ILE A 41 -7.14 7.34 -0.80
N LEU A 42 -6.95 8.48 -0.16
CA LEU A 42 -6.46 9.71 -0.77
C LEU A 42 -4.96 9.57 -1.11
N PRO A 43 -4.37 10.45 -1.94
CA PRO A 43 -2.95 10.38 -2.25
C PRO A 43 -2.10 10.23 -0.99
N SER A 44 -1.45 9.08 -0.87
CA SER A 44 -0.71 8.60 0.29
C SER A 44 0.73 8.29 -0.12
N LYS A 45 1.70 8.73 0.66
CA LYS A 45 3.13 8.60 0.36
C LYS A 45 3.65 7.23 0.72
N LEU A 46 4.79 6.90 0.12
CA LEU A 46 5.56 5.68 0.36
C LEU A 46 6.99 6.07 0.75
N GLY A 47 7.60 5.31 1.63
CA GLY A 47 9.00 5.55 2.00
C GLY A 47 9.42 4.83 3.27
N PHE A 48 10.69 5.07 3.63
CA PHE A 48 11.33 4.50 4.81
C PHE A 48 12.24 5.52 5.48
N ILE A 49 12.36 5.40 6.79
CA ILE A 49 13.47 5.97 7.55
C ILE A 49 14.46 4.85 7.84
N LEU A 50 15.68 5.06 7.46
CA LEU A 50 16.79 4.12 7.63
C LEU A 50 17.62 4.49 8.85
N GLU A 51 18.60 3.66 9.16
CA GLU A 51 19.61 3.95 10.20
C GLU A 51 20.29 5.31 9.92
N HIS A 52 20.64 6.04 10.98
CA HIS A 52 21.22 7.38 10.94
C HIS A 52 20.31 8.46 10.34
N GLU A 53 18.99 8.30 10.48
CA GLU A 53 17.97 9.25 9.96
C GLU A 53 18.01 9.46 8.43
N ASP A 54 18.63 8.54 7.71
CA ASP A 54 18.65 8.54 6.26
C ASP A 54 17.26 8.23 5.72
N SER A 55 16.71 9.11 4.89
CA SER A 55 15.36 8.99 4.34
C SER A 55 15.41 8.36 2.95
N LEU A 56 14.63 7.32 2.75
CA LEU A 56 14.45 6.66 1.46
C LEU A 56 13.01 6.92 0.96
N ASN A 57 12.76 8.14 0.46
CA ASN A 57 11.41 8.61 0.11
C ASN A 57 11.35 9.52 -1.13
N HIS A 58 12.50 9.84 -1.75
CA HIS A 58 12.57 10.64 -2.97
C HIS A 58 12.99 9.76 -4.15
N PHE A 59 12.02 9.49 -5.03
CA PHE A 59 12.19 8.55 -6.14
C PHE A 59 11.69 9.12 -7.45
N VAL A 60 12.31 8.63 -8.52
CA VAL A 60 11.76 8.72 -9.89
C VAL A 60 11.35 7.32 -10.37
N ILE A 61 10.30 7.28 -11.15
CA ILE A 61 9.83 6.04 -11.79
C ILE A 61 10.72 5.75 -13.00
N LYS A 62 11.38 4.58 -13.00
CA LYS A 62 12.24 4.12 -14.12
C LYS A 62 11.54 3.17 -15.06
N GLY A 63 10.46 2.56 -14.62
CA GLY A 63 9.69 1.64 -15.46
C GLY A 63 8.60 0.95 -14.67
N THR A 64 7.81 0.16 -15.38
CA THR A 64 6.74 -0.63 -14.81
C THR A 64 6.63 -1.98 -15.46
N GLU A 65 6.20 -2.97 -14.68
CA GLU A 65 5.84 -4.31 -15.15
C GLU A 65 4.40 -4.59 -14.76
N ARG A 66 3.65 -5.28 -15.64
CA ARG A 66 2.27 -5.66 -15.37
C ARG A 66 2.10 -7.16 -15.54
N SER A 67 1.34 -7.76 -14.63
CA SER A 67 0.95 -9.14 -14.72
C SER A 67 -0.46 -9.35 -14.20
N SER A 68 -0.99 -10.55 -14.41
CA SER A 68 -2.26 -10.99 -13.84
C SER A 68 -2.18 -12.47 -13.55
N LEU A 69 -2.94 -12.90 -12.55
CA LEU A 69 -3.05 -14.31 -12.19
C LEU A 69 -4.52 -14.63 -11.92
N ASP A 70 -4.94 -15.81 -12.35
CA ASP A 70 -6.24 -16.42 -11.99
C ASP A 70 -6.01 -17.91 -11.81
N GLU A 71 -5.86 -18.33 -10.57
CA GLU A 71 -5.66 -19.72 -10.19
C GLU A 71 -6.56 -20.10 -9.03
N THR A 72 -6.84 -21.37 -8.90
CA THR A 72 -7.57 -21.91 -7.76
C THR A 72 -6.80 -23.10 -7.22
N TRP A 73 -6.52 -23.07 -5.91
CA TRP A 73 -5.93 -24.24 -5.25
C TRP A 73 -6.89 -24.85 -4.24
N GLU A 74 -6.68 -26.14 -3.98
CA GLU A 74 -7.38 -26.86 -2.94
C GLU A 74 -6.54 -26.88 -1.67
N GLN A 75 -7.17 -26.50 -0.56
CA GLN A 75 -6.53 -26.61 0.75
C GLN A 75 -7.13 -27.74 1.56
N PRO A 76 -6.31 -28.52 2.30
CA PRO A 76 -6.77 -29.71 3.00
C PRO A 76 -7.61 -29.42 4.25
N TRP A 77 -7.53 -28.21 4.78
CA TRP A 77 -8.29 -27.71 5.95
C TRP A 77 -8.55 -26.23 5.83
N GLY A 78 -9.51 -25.73 6.61
CA GLY A 78 -10.01 -24.36 6.58
C GLY A 78 -11.49 -24.31 6.25
N GLU A 79 -12.08 -23.11 6.30
CA GLU A 79 -13.50 -22.92 6.03
C GLU A 79 -13.87 -23.14 4.56
N SER A 80 -12.92 -22.87 3.66
CA SER A 80 -13.10 -23.03 2.21
C SER A 80 -12.16 -24.08 1.66
N ARG A 81 -12.71 -25.07 0.96
CA ARG A 81 -11.92 -26.11 0.29
C ARG A 81 -11.12 -25.55 -0.89
N TYR A 82 -11.70 -24.64 -1.63
CA TYR A 82 -11.08 -24.02 -2.80
C TYR A 82 -10.86 -22.55 -2.56
N VAL A 83 -9.64 -22.09 -2.78
CA VAL A 83 -9.26 -20.68 -2.66
C VAL A 83 -8.85 -20.16 -4.04
N ARG A 84 -9.57 -19.18 -4.54
CA ARG A 84 -9.24 -18.51 -5.80
C ARG A 84 -8.31 -17.34 -5.53
N ASN A 85 -7.18 -17.34 -6.21
CA ASN A 85 -6.21 -16.25 -6.22
C ASN A 85 -6.30 -15.54 -7.58
N HIS A 86 -7.05 -14.44 -7.61
CA HIS A 86 -7.34 -13.73 -8.85
C HIS A 86 -7.05 -12.23 -8.67
N TYR A 87 -6.00 -11.76 -9.31
CA TYR A 87 -5.55 -10.37 -9.20
C TYR A 87 -4.92 -9.84 -10.49
N ASN A 88 -4.87 -8.51 -10.60
CA ASN A 88 -3.98 -7.78 -11.49
C ASN A 88 -2.85 -7.18 -10.67
N GLU A 89 -1.64 -7.17 -11.22
CA GLU A 89 -0.42 -6.70 -10.55
C GLU A 89 0.25 -5.58 -11.34
N LEU A 90 0.73 -4.58 -10.61
CA LEU A 90 1.60 -3.51 -11.11
C LEU A 90 2.86 -3.48 -10.24
N LYS A 91 4.02 -3.72 -10.86
CA LYS A 91 5.33 -3.48 -10.27
C LYS A 91 5.88 -2.17 -10.78
N VAL A 92 6.18 -1.26 -9.87
CA VAL A 92 6.76 0.05 -10.16
C VAL A 92 8.23 0.02 -9.78
N LEU A 93 9.10 0.28 -10.75
CA LEU A 93 10.55 0.29 -10.58
C LEU A 93 10.98 1.72 -10.24
N LEU A 94 11.45 1.91 -9.02
CA LEU A 94 11.85 3.20 -8.47
C LEU A 94 13.36 3.31 -8.36
N GLN A 95 13.86 4.51 -8.54
CA GLN A 95 15.24 4.87 -8.25
C GLN A 95 15.27 6.17 -7.47
N GLU A 96 16.05 6.18 -6.41
CA GLU A 96 16.31 7.37 -5.62
C GLU A 96 16.94 8.49 -6.47
N THR A 97 16.51 9.74 -6.26
CA THR A 97 16.97 10.89 -7.04
C THR A 97 18.41 11.28 -6.76
N ASP A 98 18.76 11.34 -5.49
CA ASP A 98 20.08 11.82 -5.03
C ASP A 98 21.07 10.67 -4.78
N GLY A 99 20.58 9.45 -4.87
CA GLY A 99 21.34 8.24 -4.65
C GLY A 99 21.28 7.29 -5.85
N LYS A 100 21.80 6.09 -5.62
CA LYS A 100 21.76 5.02 -6.61
C LYS A 100 20.84 3.88 -6.18
N ARG A 101 20.17 4.04 -5.02
CA ARG A 101 19.37 2.97 -4.44
C ARG A 101 18.11 2.75 -5.26
N LYS A 102 17.79 1.48 -5.46
CA LYS A 102 16.61 1.03 -6.18
C LYS A 102 15.62 0.40 -5.21
N LEU A 103 14.36 0.65 -5.44
CA LEU A 103 13.24 0.08 -4.72
C LEU A 103 12.16 -0.29 -5.72
N ASN A 104 11.53 -1.44 -5.56
CA ASN A 104 10.33 -1.79 -6.31
C ASN A 104 9.14 -1.79 -5.36
N VAL A 105 8.02 -1.27 -5.82
CA VAL A 105 6.73 -1.39 -5.15
C VAL A 105 5.81 -2.23 -6.02
N ILE A 106 5.29 -3.31 -5.46
CA ILE A 106 4.41 -4.22 -6.16
C ILE A 106 3.00 -4.09 -5.55
N PHE A 107 2.04 -3.69 -6.36
CA PHE A 107 0.63 -3.62 -5.99
C PHE A 107 -0.14 -4.76 -6.64
N ARG A 108 -1.00 -5.42 -5.88
CA ARG A 108 -1.98 -6.40 -6.36
C ARG A 108 -3.38 -5.91 -6.04
N LEU A 109 -4.22 -5.87 -7.03
CA LEU A 109 -5.64 -5.58 -6.88
C LEU A 109 -6.46 -6.84 -7.10
N PHE A 110 -7.19 -7.20 -6.06
CA PHE A 110 -8.22 -8.23 -6.04
C PHE A 110 -9.59 -7.57 -6.20
N ASN A 111 -10.66 -8.35 -6.40
CA ASN A 111 -12.01 -7.78 -6.48
C ASN A 111 -12.53 -7.26 -5.14
N ASP A 112 -11.93 -7.68 -4.05
CA ASP A 112 -12.32 -7.36 -2.67
C ASP A 112 -11.27 -6.56 -1.89
N GLY A 113 -10.10 -6.28 -2.49
CA GLY A 113 -9.07 -5.56 -1.77
C GLY A 113 -7.81 -5.26 -2.56
N ILE A 114 -6.88 -4.64 -1.87
CA ILE A 114 -5.53 -4.37 -2.37
C ILE A 114 -4.48 -4.96 -1.44
N GLY A 115 -3.39 -5.43 -2.01
CA GLY A 115 -2.16 -5.76 -1.31
C GLY A 115 -0.99 -5.01 -1.93
N TYR A 116 0.00 -4.69 -1.13
CA TYR A 116 1.27 -4.17 -1.65
C TYR A 116 2.44 -4.80 -0.90
N ARG A 117 3.60 -4.74 -1.53
CA ARG A 117 4.89 -5.10 -0.92
C ARG A 117 6.01 -4.29 -1.53
N TYR A 118 7.06 -4.13 -0.75
CA TYR A 118 8.33 -3.60 -1.21
C TYR A 118 9.29 -4.73 -1.55
N GLU A 119 10.13 -4.47 -2.53
CA GLU A 119 11.21 -5.35 -2.95
C GLU A 119 12.47 -4.52 -3.15
N PHE A 120 13.50 -4.83 -2.40
CA PHE A 120 14.83 -4.25 -2.58
C PHE A 120 15.62 -5.16 -3.52
N PRO A 121 15.79 -4.78 -4.79
CA PRO A 121 16.55 -5.59 -5.72
C PRO A 121 18.03 -5.62 -5.33
N GLN A 122 18.69 -6.72 -5.64
CA GLN A 122 20.15 -6.78 -5.47
C GLN A 122 20.82 -5.66 -6.28
N GLN A 123 21.69 -4.90 -5.64
CA GLN A 123 22.32 -3.71 -6.22
C GLN A 123 23.70 -3.46 -5.59
N GLU A 124 24.61 -2.91 -6.38
CA GLU A 124 25.99 -2.62 -5.92
C GLU A 124 26.04 -1.52 -4.86
N SER A 125 25.06 -0.64 -4.84
CA SER A 125 25.01 0.51 -3.92
C SER A 125 24.55 0.14 -2.51
N MET A 126 24.13 -1.12 -2.26
CA MET A 126 23.54 -1.51 -0.98
C MET A 126 23.64 -3.03 -0.77
N ASP A 127 24.49 -3.45 0.16
CA ASP A 127 24.62 -4.86 0.55
C ASP A 127 23.64 -5.24 1.67
N SER A 128 23.31 -4.28 2.53
CA SER A 128 22.39 -4.44 3.66
C SER A 128 21.62 -3.17 3.90
N LEU A 129 20.46 -3.30 4.53
CA LEU A 129 19.56 -2.19 4.83
C LEU A 129 19.01 -2.36 6.25
N VAL A 130 19.13 -1.32 7.06
CA VAL A 130 18.52 -1.27 8.38
C VAL A 130 17.35 -0.27 8.32
N ILE A 131 16.13 -0.80 8.36
CA ILE A 131 14.88 0.00 8.34
C ILE A 131 14.52 0.31 9.78
N MET A 132 14.44 1.60 10.11
CA MET A 132 13.99 2.07 11.42
C MET A 132 12.49 2.32 11.45
N SER A 133 11.92 2.80 10.34
CA SER A 133 10.49 3.05 10.20
C SER A 133 10.04 2.87 8.75
N GLU A 134 8.86 2.28 8.54
CA GLU A 134 8.14 2.30 7.29
C GLU A 134 7.15 3.47 7.32
N GLU A 135 7.28 4.39 6.36
CA GLU A 135 6.50 5.62 6.29
C GLU A 135 5.33 5.52 5.28
N THR A 136 4.82 4.32 5.06
CA THR A 136 3.67 4.12 4.18
C THR A 136 2.41 4.72 4.78
N GLU A 137 1.86 5.72 4.12
CA GLU A 137 0.63 6.40 4.54
C GLU A 137 -0.61 5.65 4.03
N PHE A 138 -1.69 5.75 4.81
CA PHE A 138 -3.06 5.35 4.45
C PHE A 138 -4.01 6.50 4.79
N ARG A 139 -4.08 7.50 3.92
CA ARG A 139 -4.95 8.66 4.12
C ARG A 139 -6.38 8.32 3.72
N MET A 140 -7.20 7.97 4.69
CA MET A 140 -8.59 7.59 4.45
C MET A 140 -9.44 8.81 4.02
N SER A 141 -10.43 8.57 3.16
CA SER A 141 -11.23 9.61 2.49
C SER A 141 -12.42 10.10 3.31
N GLY A 142 -12.54 9.86 4.56
CA GLY A 142 -13.72 10.28 5.31
C GLY A 142 -13.57 10.17 6.81
N THR A 143 -14.64 10.54 7.52
CA THR A 143 -14.77 10.35 8.96
C THR A 143 -15.28 8.95 9.24
N HIS A 144 -14.40 7.96 9.14
CA HIS A 144 -14.71 6.58 9.46
C HIS A 144 -14.60 6.34 10.96
N LYS A 145 -15.16 5.24 11.43
CA LYS A 145 -14.97 4.73 12.78
C LYS A 145 -14.17 3.44 12.74
N ALA A 146 -13.41 3.16 13.78
CA ALA A 146 -12.56 1.98 13.83
C ALA A 146 -12.71 1.23 15.14
N TRP A 147 -12.58 -0.09 15.08
CA TRP A 147 -12.30 -0.94 16.24
C TRP A 147 -10.79 -1.12 16.32
N TRP A 148 -10.22 -0.72 17.44
CA TRP A 148 -8.78 -0.70 17.60
C TRP A 148 -8.33 -1.03 19.01
N ILE A 149 -7.09 -1.45 19.15
CA ILE A 149 -6.41 -1.73 20.40
C ILE A 149 -5.09 -0.94 20.38
N PRO A 150 -4.73 -0.24 21.49
CA PRO A 150 -3.46 0.46 21.59
C PRO A 150 -2.27 -0.47 21.36
N ALA A 151 -1.27 -0.03 20.61
CA ALA A 151 -0.06 -0.81 20.35
C ALA A 151 0.78 -1.03 21.62
N SER A 152 0.66 -0.14 22.60
CA SER A 152 1.36 -0.22 23.88
C SER A 152 0.77 -1.25 24.85
N ASP A 153 -0.41 -1.79 24.58
CA ASP A 153 -1.04 -2.77 25.45
C ASP A 153 -0.25 -4.10 25.37
N PRO A 154 0.24 -4.66 26.49
CA PRO A 154 1.05 -5.88 26.47
C PRO A 154 0.23 -7.14 26.16
N TYR A 155 -1.10 -7.07 26.29
CA TYR A 155 -1.99 -8.20 26.08
C TYR A 155 -2.71 -8.08 24.74
N TYR A 156 -2.89 -9.19 24.04
CA TYR A 156 -3.69 -9.19 22.81
C TYR A 156 -5.18 -9.47 23.07
N GLU A 157 -5.52 -10.03 24.21
CA GLU A 157 -6.91 -10.28 24.65
C GLU A 157 -7.53 -9.02 25.27
N CYS A 158 -7.54 -7.93 24.49
CA CYS A 158 -8.09 -6.66 24.93
C CYS A 158 -9.42 -6.39 24.26
N ILE A 159 -10.30 -5.68 24.98
CA ILE A 159 -11.54 -5.18 24.39
C ILE A 159 -11.18 -4.05 23.42
N ALA A 160 -11.57 -4.20 22.16
CA ALA A 160 -11.37 -3.16 21.17
C ALA A 160 -12.17 -1.90 21.51
N THR A 161 -11.53 -0.75 21.39
CA THR A 161 -12.19 0.55 21.46
C THR A 161 -12.83 0.84 20.11
N PHE A 162 -14.03 1.44 20.13
CA PHE A 162 -14.71 1.90 18.92
C PHE A 162 -14.82 3.42 18.96
N SER A 163 -14.09 4.09 18.06
CA SER A 163 -14.05 5.55 17.97
C SER A 163 -13.83 6.04 16.54
N PRO A 164 -14.04 7.33 16.30
CA PRO A 164 -13.62 7.97 15.05
C PRO A 164 -12.11 7.79 14.78
N ILE A 165 -11.72 7.66 13.51
CA ILE A 165 -10.32 7.42 13.13
C ILE A 165 -9.39 8.58 13.49
N ASN A 166 -9.89 9.80 13.63
CA ASN A 166 -9.10 10.96 14.06
C ASN A 166 -8.79 10.98 15.56
N GLU A 167 -9.34 10.04 16.32
CA GLU A 167 -9.05 9.83 17.75
C GLU A 167 -8.05 8.68 17.98
N LEU A 168 -7.62 8.01 16.90
CA LEU A 168 -6.63 6.94 17.01
C LEU A 168 -5.25 7.51 17.34
N ASP A 169 -4.55 6.80 18.21
CA ASP A 169 -3.12 6.93 18.44
C ASP A 169 -2.40 5.74 17.76
N THR A 170 -1.30 5.29 18.29
CA THR A 170 -0.60 4.11 17.80
C THR A 170 -1.41 2.85 18.10
N VAL A 171 -1.81 2.14 17.06
CA VAL A 171 -2.72 1.00 17.14
C VAL A 171 -2.06 -0.29 16.65
N ARG A 172 -2.57 -1.41 17.11
CA ARG A 172 -2.20 -2.73 16.59
C ARG A 172 -2.91 -3.02 15.28
N THR A 173 -2.25 -3.80 14.46
CA THR A 173 -2.87 -4.43 13.29
C THR A 173 -3.41 -5.84 13.67
N PRO A 174 -4.50 -6.29 13.04
CA PRO A 174 -5.30 -5.57 12.04
C PRO A 174 -6.14 -4.44 12.62
N LEU A 175 -6.39 -3.41 11.82
CA LEU A 175 -7.33 -2.33 12.13
C LEU A 175 -8.61 -2.54 11.31
N THR A 176 -9.75 -2.64 11.99
CA THR A 176 -11.05 -2.76 11.33
C THR A 176 -11.76 -1.43 11.33
N MET A 177 -12.21 -0.98 10.16
CA MET A 177 -12.91 0.29 10.00
C MET A 177 -14.29 0.08 9.38
N GLU A 178 -15.23 0.91 9.81
CA GLU A 178 -16.55 1.06 9.22
C GLU A 178 -16.64 2.41 8.52
N THR A 179 -17.04 2.42 7.25
CA THR A 179 -17.25 3.68 6.54
C THR A 179 -18.41 4.45 7.13
N ALA A 180 -18.46 5.78 6.91
CA ALA A 180 -19.56 6.62 7.39
C ALA A 180 -20.94 6.19 6.87
N GLU A 181 -20.98 5.41 5.80
CA GLU A 181 -22.19 4.85 5.19
C GLU A 181 -22.56 3.45 5.72
N GLY A 182 -21.82 2.93 6.72
CA GLY A 182 -22.09 1.62 7.33
C GLY A 182 -21.73 0.42 6.44
N LYS A 183 -20.69 0.56 5.64
CA LYS A 183 -20.19 -0.51 4.75
C LYS A 183 -18.85 -1.01 5.20
#